data_330d75b47747c22787c2f510064ef7da
#
_entry.id   330d75b47747c22787c2f510064ef7da
#
_cell.length_a   1.000
_cell.length_b   1.000
_cell.length_c   1.000
_cell.angle_alpha   90.00
_cell.angle_beta   90.00
_cell.angle_gamma   90.00
#
_symmetry.space_group_name_H-M   'P 1'
#
loop_
_entity.id
_entity.type
_entity.pdbx_description
1 polymer ?
#
loop_
_entity_poly.entity_id
_entity_poly.type
_entity_poly.pdbx_seq_one_letter_code
_entity_poly.pdbx_strand_id
1 'polypeptide(L)'
;MRHAGHRLCLGFLLLVSAVPAHAETYRLRYHASLFGLPIGRADFTSILDKNRFEVTGRFASAGIARLFERTDGTVTSKGRLAGSKVVPAAYALDYRSGGKRETTAIRFSGGRIAETVVTPRPKKRGDDWVAVTKADLADAMDPLSALLSPVESAAEVCNRRFKVFDGEMRADIVFSPAGQNEQIRGAAVTCKVRVLPVSGYREGRSTITFLREKARILVAFTPLGAKGHHTPVEALIGTKIGTVHVSGQPVN
;
A
#
# COMPACT_ATOMS: atom_id res chain seq x y z
N MET A 1 -57.22 26.58 -54.11
CA MET A 1 -56.96 25.22 -53.62
C MET A 1 -55.54 25.21 -53.04
N ARG A 2 -55.42 25.17 -51.70
CA ARG A 2 -54.14 25.31 -51.01
C ARG A 2 -53.76 23.93 -50.44
N HIS A 3 -52.68 23.33 -50.90
CA HIS A 3 -52.15 22.08 -50.37
C HIS A 3 -51.24 22.37 -49.17
N ALA A 4 -51.65 21.93 -47.96
CA ALA A 4 -50.83 21.95 -46.76
C ALA A 4 -49.98 20.68 -46.70
N GLY A 5 -48.67 20.83 -46.84
CA GLY A 5 -47.69 19.76 -46.67
C GLY A 5 -47.33 19.57 -45.20
N HIS A 6 -47.70 18.43 -44.64
CA HIS A 6 -47.27 18.01 -43.29
C HIS A 6 -45.85 17.44 -43.36
N ARG A 7 -44.90 18.14 -42.74
CA ARG A 7 -43.54 17.63 -42.52
C ARG A 7 -43.51 16.85 -41.22
N LEU A 8 -43.39 15.53 -41.33
CA LEU A 8 -43.19 14.61 -40.21
C LEU A 8 -41.72 14.67 -39.80
N CYS A 9 -41.39 15.32 -38.65
CA CYS A 9 -40.08 15.25 -38.05
C CYS A 9 -39.94 13.95 -37.24
N LEU A 10 -39.19 12.98 -37.80
CA LEU A 10 -38.84 11.74 -37.13
C LEU A 10 -37.68 12.04 -36.17
N GLY A 11 -37.99 12.19 -34.87
CA GLY A 11 -36.98 12.36 -33.80
C GLY A 11 -36.28 11.02 -33.54
N PHE A 12 -35.01 10.94 -33.92
CA PHE A 12 -34.15 9.78 -33.64
C PHE A 12 -33.68 9.84 -32.17
N LEU A 13 -34.31 9.07 -31.29
CA LEU A 13 -33.93 8.93 -29.89
C LEU A 13 -32.67 8.05 -29.80
N LEU A 14 -31.50 8.68 -29.60
CA LEU A 14 -30.24 7.99 -29.31
C LEU A 14 -30.32 7.41 -27.89
N LEU A 15 -30.57 6.13 -27.76
CA LEU A 15 -30.42 5.36 -26.53
C LEU A 15 -28.93 5.23 -26.24
N VAL A 16 -28.40 6.08 -25.34
CA VAL A 16 -27.06 5.95 -24.78
C VAL A 16 -27.08 4.79 -23.79
N SER A 17 -26.63 3.62 -24.23
CA SER A 17 -26.42 2.44 -23.38
C SER A 17 -25.32 2.76 -22.38
N ALA A 18 -25.66 3.01 -21.11
CA ALA A 18 -24.71 3.11 -20.03
C ALA A 18 -24.09 1.72 -19.80
N VAL A 19 -22.85 1.52 -20.23
CA VAL A 19 -22.09 0.31 -19.94
C VAL A 19 -21.83 0.30 -18.43
N PRO A 20 -22.28 -0.73 -17.68
CA PRO A 20 -21.99 -0.81 -16.26
C PRO A 20 -20.48 -0.90 -16.06
N ALA A 21 -19.93 0.01 -15.27
CA ALA A 21 -18.53 -0.04 -14.89
C ALA A 21 -18.35 -1.17 -13.89
N HIS A 22 -17.78 -2.28 -14.32
CA HIS A 22 -17.43 -3.38 -13.45
C HIS A 22 -16.23 -3.02 -12.59
N ALA A 23 -16.32 -3.32 -11.28
CA ALA A 23 -15.19 -3.27 -10.38
C ALA A 23 -14.16 -4.36 -10.77
N GLU A 24 -12.90 -3.98 -10.90
CA GLU A 24 -11.82 -4.91 -11.21
C GLU A 24 -11.29 -5.52 -9.91
N THR A 25 -11.18 -6.83 -9.85
CA THR A 25 -10.66 -7.56 -8.67
C THR A 25 -9.34 -8.21 -9.02
N TYR A 26 -8.32 -7.91 -8.23
CA TYR A 26 -6.98 -8.45 -8.38
C TYR A 26 -6.60 -9.23 -7.13
N ARG A 27 -6.04 -10.42 -7.32
CA ARG A 27 -5.52 -11.26 -6.23
C ARG A 27 -4.05 -11.52 -6.43
N LEU A 28 -3.26 -11.30 -5.38
CA LEU A 28 -1.82 -11.47 -5.38
C LEU A 28 -1.43 -12.29 -4.17
N ARG A 29 -0.58 -13.29 -4.39
CA ARG A 29 0.05 -14.06 -3.31
C ARG A 29 1.52 -13.73 -3.24
N TYR A 30 1.98 -13.43 -2.04
CA TYR A 30 3.37 -13.13 -1.75
C TYR A 30 4.01 -14.20 -0.89
N HIS A 31 5.26 -14.50 -1.19
CA HIS A 31 6.13 -15.36 -0.40
C HIS A 31 7.36 -14.56 0.01
N ALA A 32 7.70 -14.63 1.29
CA ALA A 32 8.91 -14.03 1.83
C ALA A 32 9.90 -15.12 2.22
N SER A 33 11.17 -14.95 1.85
CA SER A 33 12.27 -15.84 2.20
C SER A 33 13.48 -15.07 2.71
N LEU A 34 14.28 -15.72 3.54
CA LEU A 34 15.59 -15.27 4.02
C LEU A 34 16.58 -16.39 3.80
N PHE A 35 17.69 -16.13 3.11
CA PHE A 35 18.65 -17.16 2.65
C PHE A 35 17.99 -18.34 1.89
N GLY A 36 16.94 -18.05 1.11
CA GLY A 36 16.17 -19.07 0.37
C GLY A 36 15.17 -19.85 1.24
N LEU A 37 15.16 -19.69 2.56
CA LEU A 37 14.24 -20.38 3.47
C LEU A 37 12.95 -19.57 3.64
N PRO A 38 11.76 -20.19 3.51
CA PRO A 38 10.49 -19.51 3.70
C PRO A 38 10.35 -18.95 5.12
N ILE A 39 9.95 -17.68 5.24
CA ILE A 39 9.71 -17.00 6.50
C ILE A 39 8.30 -16.39 6.62
N GLY A 40 7.63 -16.16 5.48
CA GLY A 40 6.31 -15.54 5.48
C GLY A 40 5.54 -15.76 4.19
N ARG A 41 4.22 -15.57 4.29
CA ARG A 41 3.29 -15.54 3.15
C ARG A 41 2.23 -14.48 3.38
N ALA A 42 1.71 -13.93 2.30
CA ALA A 42 0.57 -13.03 2.37
C ALA A 42 -0.30 -13.17 1.10
N ASP A 43 -1.61 -13.08 1.28
CA ASP A 43 -2.59 -13.04 0.19
C ASP A 43 -3.28 -11.68 0.23
N PHE A 44 -3.26 -10.96 -0.88
CA PHE A 44 -3.92 -9.67 -1.04
C PHE A 44 -5.02 -9.75 -2.09
N THR A 45 -6.15 -9.13 -1.78
CA THR A 45 -7.23 -8.87 -2.73
C THR A 45 -7.43 -7.37 -2.81
N SER A 46 -7.35 -6.83 -4.03
CA SER A 46 -7.61 -5.42 -4.34
C SER A 46 -8.84 -5.33 -5.22
N ILE A 47 -9.84 -4.58 -4.80
CA ILE A 47 -11.04 -4.27 -5.56
C ILE A 47 -10.93 -2.80 -5.95
N LEU A 48 -10.83 -2.54 -7.26
CA LEU A 48 -10.72 -1.21 -7.83
C LEU A 48 -11.97 -0.91 -8.66
N ASP A 49 -12.72 0.07 -8.25
CA ASP A 49 -13.83 0.66 -9.01
C ASP A 49 -13.43 2.06 -9.49
N LYS A 50 -14.20 2.69 -10.37
CA LYS A 50 -13.88 4.01 -10.96
C LYS A 50 -13.33 5.03 -9.97
N ASN A 51 -13.93 5.11 -8.80
CA ASN A 51 -13.62 6.12 -7.79
C ASN A 51 -13.39 5.52 -6.39
N ARG A 52 -13.29 4.20 -6.26
CA ARG A 52 -13.14 3.53 -4.95
C ARG A 52 -12.09 2.45 -5.04
N PHE A 53 -11.46 2.21 -3.90
CA PHE A 53 -10.61 1.05 -3.70
C PHE A 53 -10.90 0.39 -2.37
N GLU A 54 -10.72 -0.91 -2.34
CA GLU A 54 -10.63 -1.70 -1.12
C GLU A 54 -9.51 -2.71 -1.28
N VAL A 55 -8.59 -2.75 -0.34
CA VAL A 55 -7.51 -3.73 -0.28
C VAL A 55 -7.61 -4.49 1.02
N THR A 56 -7.64 -5.81 0.91
CA THR A 56 -7.59 -6.72 2.06
C THR A 56 -6.38 -7.63 1.92
N GLY A 57 -5.57 -7.71 2.96
CA GLY A 57 -4.43 -8.60 3.06
C GLY A 57 -4.58 -9.58 4.22
N ARG A 58 -4.14 -10.82 4.02
CA ARG A 58 -3.93 -11.82 5.08
C ARG A 58 -2.50 -12.26 5.02
N PHE A 59 -1.82 -12.26 6.16
CA PHE A 59 -0.43 -12.65 6.23
C PHE A 59 -0.15 -13.59 7.38
N ALA A 60 0.87 -14.42 7.23
CA ALA A 60 1.31 -15.32 8.27
C ALA A 60 2.80 -15.63 8.15
N SER A 61 3.45 -15.91 9.28
CA SER A 61 4.78 -16.53 9.29
C SER A 61 4.73 -17.91 8.62
N ALA A 62 5.80 -18.30 7.93
CA ALA A 62 5.92 -19.56 7.23
C ALA A 62 7.27 -20.24 7.53
N GLY A 63 7.39 -21.54 7.19
CA GLY A 63 8.63 -22.28 7.28
C GLY A 63 9.30 -22.14 8.65
N ILE A 64 10.60 -21.86 8.63
CA ILE A 64 11.44 -21.78 9.84
C ILE A 64 11.02 -20.65 10.79
N ALA A 65 10.45 -19.56 10.31
CA ALA A 65 10.02 -18.46 11.18
C ALA A 65 8.97 -18.92 12.20
N ARG A 66 8.13 -19.90 11.86
CA ARG A 66 7.11 -20.46 12.76
C ARG A 66 7.68 -21.22 13.95
N LEU A 67 8.94 -21.65 13.87
CA LEU A 67 9.63 -22.32 14.98
C LEU A 67 10.02 -21.32 16.08
N PHE A 68 10.26 -20.07 15.69
CA PHE A 68 10.64 -19.02 16.63
C PHE A 68 9.40 -18.27 17.12
N GLU A 69 8.56 -17.83 16.21
CA GLU A 69 7.35 -17.09 16.55
C GLU A 69 6.26 -17.25 15.47
N ARG A 70 5.07 -17.62 15.92
CA ARG A 70 3.89 -17.67 15.04
C ARG A 70 3.26 -16.30 14.96
N THR A 71 3.25 -15.75 13.77
CA THR A 71 2.58 -14.48 13.48
C THR A 71 1.55 -14.72 12.39
N ASP A 72 0.36 -14.19 12.58
CA ASP A 72 -0.70 -14.14 11.57
C ASP A 72 -1.53 -12.87 11.76
N GLY A 73 -2.15 -12.40 10.67
CA GLY A 73 -2.98 -11.21 10.75
C GLY A 73 -3.70 -10.87 9.47
N THR A 74 -4.53 -9.85 9.59
CA THR A 74 -5.28 -9.24 8.50
C THR A 74 -5.03 -7.74 8.48
N VAL A 75 -4.99 -7.17 7.29
CA VAL A 75 -4.87 -5.73 7.08
C VAL A 75 -5.87 -5.31 6.02
N THR A 76 -6.54 -4.19 6.23
CA THR A 76 -7.48 -3.62 5.26
C THR A 76 -7.23 -2.13 5.08
N SER A 77 -7.43 -1.64 3.87
CA SER A 77 -7.51 -0.22 3.57
C SER A 77 -8.59 0.03 2.54
N LYS A 78 -9.36 1.10 2.71
CA LYS A 78 -10.39 1.50 1.77
C LYS A 78 -10.45 3.01 1.64
N GLY A 79 -10.86 3.47 0.46
CA GLY A 79 -10.95 4.89 0.20
C GLY A 79 -11.45 5.20 -1.21
N ARG A 80 -11.07 6.36 -1.70
CA ARG A 80 -11.43 6.82 -3.05
C ARG A 80 -10.20 7.08 -3.90
N LEU A 81 -10.36 6.89 -5.19
CA LEU A 81 -9.42 7.29 -6.22
C LEU A 81 -9.95 8.59 -6.87
N ALA A 82 -9.16 9.65 -6.85
CA ALA A 82 -9.48 10.96 -7.44
C ALA A 82 -8.40 11.32 -8.46
N GLY A 83 -8.55 10.82 -9.69
CA GLY A 83 -7.47 10.86 -10.70
C GLY A 83 -6.26 10.07 -10.20
N SER A 84 -5.10 10.69 -10.19
CA SER A 84 -3.84 10.11 -9.66
C SER A 84 -3.73 10.14 -8.12
N LYS A 85 -4.72 10.71 -7.41
CA LYS A 85 -4.68 10.83 -5.95
C LYS A 85 -5.46 9.72 -5.28
N VAL A 86 -4.84 9.11 -4.26
CA VAL A 86 -5.49 8.19 -3.32
C VAL A 86 -5.96 8.99 -2.11
N VAL A 87 -7.24 8.86 -1.78
CA VAL A 87 -7.85 9.51 -0.62
C VAL A 87 -8.33 8.40 0.33
N PRO A 88 -7.55 8.04 1.34
CA PRO A 88 -7.93 7.01 2.29
C PRO A 88 -9.17 7.41 3.09
N ALA A 89 -9.97 6.42 3.48
CA ALA A 89 -11.13 6.58 4.36
C ALA A 89 -10.99 5.79 5.65
N ALA A 90 -10.45 4.57 5.57
CA ALA A 90 -10.20 3.74 6.74
C ALA A 90 -9.06 2.74 6.49
N TYR A 91 -8.31 2.48 7.54
CA TYR A 91 -7.28 1.44 7.62
C TYR A 91 -7.49 0.65 8.90
N ALA A 92 -7.30 -0.67 8.83
CA ALA A 92 -7.32 -1.54 10.00
C ALA A 92 -6.26 -2.63 9.85
N LEU A 93 -5.56 -2.91 10.94
CA LEU A 93 -4.63 -4.00 11.10
C LEU A 93 -5.02 -4.78 12.36
N ASP A 94 -5.10 -6.10 12.24
CA ASP A 94 -5.29 -7.01 13.36
C ASP A 94 -4.30 -8.15 13.20
N TYR A 95 -3.35 -8.26 14.11
CA TYR A 95 -2.37 -9.33 14.05
C TYR A 95 -2.06 -9.92 15.42
N ARG A 96 -1.57 -11.14 15.38
CA ARG A 96 -1.10 -11.90 16.54
C ARG A 96 0.35 -12.27 16.34
N SER A 97 1.14 -12.17 17.39
CA SER A 97 2.53 -12.59 17.41
C SER A 97 2.87 -13.11 18.79
N GLY A 98 3.36 -14.35 18.88
CA GLY A 98 3.74 -14.97 20.15
C GLY A 98 2.64 -14.95 21.22
N GLY A 99 1.38 -15.15 20.85
CA GLY A 99 0.24 -15.11 21.77
C GLY A 99 -0.28 -13.71 22.13
N LYS A 100 0.38 -12.63 21.67
CA LYS A 100 -0.09 -11.25 21.80
C LYS A 100 -0.92 -10.87 20.59
N ARG A 101 -2.01 -10.18 20.82
CA ARG A 101 -2.82 -9.57 19.74
C ARG A 101 -2.71 -8.07 19.81
N GLU A 102 -2.50 -7.46 18.65
CA GLU A 102 -2.48 -6.02 18.49
C GLU A 102 -3.41 -5.61 17.34
N THR A 103 -4.18 -4.56 17.56
CA THR A 103 -5.05 -3.98 16.54
C THR A 103 -4.77 -2.50 16.39
N THR A 104 -4.79 -2.04 15.14
CA THR A 104 -4.74 -0.62 14.81
C THR A 104 -5.93 -0.30 13.92
N ALA A 105 -6.63 0.78 14.21
CA ALA A 105 -7.66 1.34 13.35
C ALA A 105 -7.39 2.83 13.15
N ILE A 106 -7.38 3.26 11.88
CA ILE A 106 -7.24 4.67 11.49
C ILE A 106 -8.46 5.05 10.67
N ARG A 107 -9.16 6.10 11.08
CA ARG A 107 -10.26 6.70 10.34
C ARG A 107 -9.80 8.03 9.75
N PHE A 108 -10.14 8.24 8.49
CA PHE A 108 -9.83 9.47 7.77
C PHE A 108 -11.12 10.26 7.50
N SER A 109 -11.02 11.57 7.52
CA SER A 109 -12.08 12.50 7.12
C SER A 109 -11.48 13.54 6.18
N GLY A 110 -12.01 13.65 4.96
CA GLY A 110 -11.47 14.56 3.95
C GLY A 110 -9.99 14.27 3.59
N GLY A 111 -9.53 13.01 3.69
CA GLY A 111 -8.14 12.61 3.44
C GLY A 111 -7.18 12.92 4.59
N ARG A 112 -7.68 13.38 5.76
CA ARG A 112 -6.88 13.64 6.96
C ARG A 112 -7.18 12.60 8.03
N ILE A 113 -6.21 12.25 8.84
CA ILE A 113 -6.40 11.35 9.98
C ILE A 113 -7.31 12.05 10.99
N ALA A 114 -8.50 11.48 11.21
CA ALA A 114 -9.50 11.96 12.15
C ALA A 114 -9.42 11.24 13.49
N GLU A 115 -9.06 9.95 13.47
CA GLU A 115 -8.98 9.13 14.67
C GLU A 115 -7.98 7.99 14.47
N THR A 116 -7.28 7.64 15.54
CA THR A 116 -6.40 6.47 15.59
C THR A 116 -6.65 5.72 16.90
N VAL A 117 -6.94 4.44 16.80
CA VAL A 117 -7.13 3.55 17.95
C VAL A 117 -6.15 2.39 17.84
N VAL A 118 -5.34 2.20 18.87
CA VAL A 118 -4.40 1.08 18.99
C VAL A 118 -4.74 0.27 20.23
N THR A 119 -4.84 -1.04 20.10
CA THR A 119 -5.14 -1.96 21.22
C THR A 119 -4.13 -3.11 21.22
N PRO A 120 -3.49 -3.41 22.37
CA PRO A 120 -3.62 -2.69 23.64
C PRO A 120 -3.11 -1.26 23.55
N ARG A 121 -3.66 -0.38 24.39
CA ARG A 121 -3.20 1.02 24.44
C ARG A 121 -1.69 1.06 24.68
N PRO A 122 -0.93 1.83 23.89
CA PRO A 122 0.50 1.96 24.09
C PRO A 122 0.84 2.37 25.52
N LYS A 123 1.86 1.74 26.10
CA LYS A 123 2.36 2.10 27.43
C LYS A 123 2.89 3.54 27.45
N LYS A 124 2.95 4.14 28.65
CA LYS A 124 3.57 5.47 28.83
C LYS A 124 4.98 5.47 28.20
N ARG A 125 5.23 6.47 27.38
CA ARG A 125 6.50 6.65 26.67
C ARG A 125 7.49 7.37 27.58
N GLY A 126 8.79 7.05 27.46
CA GLY A 126 9.86 7.76 28.15
C GLY A 126 10.28 9.02 27.40
N ASP A 127 11.26 9.74 27.95
CA ASP A 127 11.77 11.00 27.39
C ASP A 127 12.50 10.81 26.06
N ASP A 128 12.92 9.56 25.76
CA ASP A 128 13.52 9.15 24.48
C ASP A 128 12.51 8.96 23.35
N TRP A 129 11.21 9.26 23.60
CA TRP A 129 10.17 9.07 22.61
C TRP A 129 9.97 10.30 21.71
N VAL A 130 10.19 10.16 20.42
CA VAL A 130 9.85 11.19 19.42
C VAL A 130 8.34 11.14 19.17
N ALA A 131 7.60 12.03 19.81
CA ALA A 131 6.14 12.03 19.76
C ALA A 131 5.62 12.44 18.38
N VAL A 132 4.51 11.82 17.96
CA VAL A 132 3.80 12.20 16.74
C VAL A 132 3.01 13.47 17.00
N THR A 133 3.21 14.49 16.17
CA THR A 133 2.50 15.77 16.24
C THR A 133 1.37 15.84 15.20
N LYS A 134 0.47 16.81 15.36
CA LYS A 134 -0.57 17.08 14.35
C LYS A 134 0.04 17.47 13.00
N ALA A 135 1.19 18.15 12.99
CA ALA A 135 1.90 18.53 11.78
C ALA A 135 2.46 17.30 11.04
N ASP A 136 2.94 16.30 11.78
CA ASP A 136 3.42 15.04 11.20
C ASP A 136 2.31 14.27 10.48
N LEU A 137 1.09 14.34 10.99
CA LEU A 137 -0.08 13.66 10.44
C LEU A 137 -0.73 14.41 9.27
N ALA A 138 -0.30 15.65 8.98
CA ALA A 138 -0.81 16.40 7.85
C ALA A 138 -0.45 15.70 6.53
N ASP A 139 -1.48 15.36 5.72
CA ASP A 139 -1.36 14.63 4.45
C ASP A 139 -0.76 13.22 4.58
N ALA A 140 -0.75 12.66 5.78
CA ALA A 140 -0.31 11.28 5.98
C ALA A 140 -1.41 10.30 5.55
N MET A 141 -1.00 9.18 4.98
CA MET A 141 -1.87 8.07 4.57
C MET A 141 -1.43 6.76 5.21
N ASP A 142 -2.26 5.76 5.16
CA ASP A 142 -1.91 4.42 5.61
C ASP A 142 -0.96 3.70 4.64
N PRO A 143 -0.25 2.63 5.12
CA PRO A 143 0.74 1.92 4.32
C PRO A 143 0.19 1.29 3.03
N LEU A 144 -1.05 0.78 3.03
CA LEU A 144 -1.63 0.15 1.84
C LEU A 144 -2.07 1.18 0.81
N SER A 145 -2.66 2.29 1.24
CA SER A 145 -3.02 3.41 0.36
C SER A 145 -1.80 3.97 -0.37
N ALA A 146 -0.64 4.03 0.27
CA ALA A 146 0.59 4.51 -0.34
C ALA A 146 1.05 3.65 -1.54
N LEU A 147 0.76 2.34 -1.51
CA LEU A 147 1.14 1.40 -2.57
C LEU A 147 0.19 1.43 -3.78
N LEU A 148 -1.03 1.97 -3.63
CA LEU A 148 -2.07 1.94 -4.65
C LEU A 148 -2.06 3.12 -5.61
N SER A 149 -1.21 4.11 -5.41
CA SER A 149 -1.27 5.36 -6.17
C SER A 149 -1.15 5.12 -7.67
N PRO A 150 -2.19 5.44 -8.46
CA PRO A 150 -2.14 5.34 -9.92
C PRO A 150 -1.08 6.29 -10.48
N VAL A 151 -0.50 5.93 -11.61
CA VAL A 151 0.49 6.73 -12.34
C VAL A 151 0.21 6.67 -13.83
N GLU A 152 0.60 7.69 -14.56
CA GLU A 152 0.43 7.73 -16.01
C GLU A 152 1.52 6.92 -16.74
N SER A 153 2.69 6.79 -16.12
CA SER A 153 3.82 6.05 -16.69
C SER A 153 4.56 5.22 -15.65
N ALA A 154 5.24 4.15 -16.08
CA ALA A 154 6.09 3.34 -15.22
C ALA A 154 7.22 4.16 -14.56
N ALA A 155 7.74 5.19 -15.24
CA ALA A 155 8.79 6.06 -14.70
C ALA A 155 8.32 6.84 -13.46
N GLU A 156 7.05 7.24 -13.41
CA GLU A 156 6.48 7.96 -12.28
C GLU A 156 6.37 7.11 -11.01
N VAL A 157 6.31 5.76 -11.14
CA VAL A 157 6.28 4.85 -9.98
C VAL A 157 7.44 5.13 -9.04
N CYS A 158 8.63 5.40 -9.59
CA CYS A 158 9.84 5.61 -8.82
C CYS A 158 10.14 7.08 -8.48
N ASN A 159 9.28 8.02 -8.81
CA ASN A 159 9.48 9.44 -8.53
C ASN A 159 8.44 9.97 -7.53
N ARG A 160 8.32 9.30 -6.36
CA ARG A 160 7.26 9.60 -5.40
C ARG A 160 7.76 9.61 -3.97
N ARG A 161 7.07 10.40 -3.16
CA ARG A 161 7.25 10.46 -1.72
C ARG A 161 5.90 10.42 -1.04
N PHE A 162 5.75 9.53 -0.08
CA PHE A 162 4.54 9.39 0.72
C PHE A 162 4.83 9.63 2.18
N LYS A 163 3.96 10.38 2.85
CA LYS A 163 3.90 10.46 4.29
C LYS A 163 3.04 9.30 4.78
N VAL A 164 3.65 8.30 5.39
CA VAL A 164 2.94 7.10 5.84
C VAL A 164 2.84 7.09 7.36
N PHE A 165 1.66 6.75 7.86
CA PHE A 165 1.40 6.55 9.28
C PHE A 165 0.69 5.22 9.49
N ASP A 166 1.24 4.35 10.34
CA ASP A 166 0.74 2.99 10.57
C ASP A 166 -0.10 2.86 11.86
N GLY A 167 -0.30 3.97 12.57
CA GLY A 167 -0.99 4.04 13.87
C GLY A 167 -0.05 4.34 15.03
N GLU A 168 1.25 4.12 14.86
CA GLU A 168 2.28 4.46 15.84
C GLU A 168 3.39 5.30 15.23
N MET A 169 3.99 4.85 14.14
CA MET A 169 5.12 5.52 13.51
C MET A 169 4.70 6.31 12.28
N ARG A 170 5.23 7.52 12.18
CA ARG A 170 5.17 8.37 10.99
C ARG A 170 6.52 8.30 10.28
N ALA A 171 6.50 7.84 9.03
CA ALA A 171 7.70 7.78 8.19
C ALA A 171 7.42 8.37 6.80
N ASP A 172 8.45 8.97 6.20
CA ASP A 172 8.43 9.24 4.77
C ASP A 172 8.94 8.02 4.02
N ILE A 173 8.18 7.59 3.02
CA ILE A 173 8.58 6.55 2.08
C ILE A 173 8.95 7.24 0.77
N VAL A 174 10.22 7.18 0.41
CA VAL A 174 10.76 7.86 -0.78
C VAL A 174 11.14 6.82 -1.80
N PHE A 175 10.53 6.91 -2.97
CA PHE A 175 10.84 6.10 -4.15
C PHE A 175 11.75 6.90 -5.08
N SER A 176 12.77 6.24 -5.61
CA SER A 176 13.66 6.76 -6.64
C SER A 176 14.01 5.65 -7.64
N PRO A 177 14.37 5.95 -8.89
CA PRO A 177 14.80 4.96 -9.86
C PRO A 177 15.99 4.13 -9.32
N ALA A 178 15.94 2.82 -9.49
CA ALA A 178 17.08 1.94 -9.22
C ALA A 178 18.16 2.11 -10.29
N GLY A 179 19.41 1.91 -9.93
CA GLY A 179 20.53 1.89 -10.87
C GLY A 179 20.44 0.74 -11.88
N GLN A 180 21.19 0.81 -12.97
CA GLN A 180 21.19 -0.22 -14.03
C GLN A 180 21.50 -1.62 -13.47
N ASN A 181 22.43 -1.73 -12.52
CA ASN A 181 22.83 -2.99 -11.90
C ASN A 181 21.88 -3.45 -10.76
N GLU A 182 20.86 -2.67 -10.45
CA GLU A 182 19.89 -2.94 -9.39
C GLU A 182 18.51 -3.31 -9.95
N GLN A 183 18.39 -3.44 -11.28
CA GLN A 183 17.13 -3.79 -11.93
C GLN A 183 16.75 -5.25 -11.65
N ILE A 184 15.51 -5.44 -11.21
CA ILE A 184 14.93 -6.77 -10.99
C ILE A 184 14.36 -7.26 -12.34
N ARG A 185 14.80 -8.43 -12.79
CA ARG A 185 14.40 -8.97 -14.10
C ARG A 185 12.90 -9.28 -14.14
N GLY A 186 12.29 -9.02 -15.30
CA GLY A 186 10.86 -9.32 -15.53
C GLY A 186 9.87 -8.28 -14.98
N ALA A 187 10.35 -7.26 -14.28
CA ALA A 187 9.52 -6.15 -13.84
C ALA A 187 9.47 -5.03 -14.87
N ALA A 188 8.39 -4.26 -14.88
CA ALA A 188 8.28 -3.07 -15.72
C ALA A 188 9.21 -1.95 -15.23
N VAL A 189 9.37 -1.83 -13.93
CA VAL A 189 10.24 -0.83 -13.29
C VAL A 189 10.71 -1.30 -11.92
N THR A 190 11.95 -1.00 -11.56
CA THR A 190 12.50 -1.23 -10.23
C THR A 190 12.80 0.11 -9.55
N CYS A 191 12.28 0.27 -8.35
CA CYS A 191 12.51 1.45 -7.52
C CYS A 191 13.41 1.12 -6.34
N LYS A 192 14.29 2.03 -6.04
CA LYS A 192 14.98 2.11 -4.75
C LYS A 192 14.02 2.80 -3.76
N VAL A 193 13.87 2.21 -2.56
CA VAL A 193 12.96 2.73 -1.53
C VAL A 193 13.76 3.09 -0.29
N ARG A 194 13.50 4.27 0.25
CA ARG A 194 14.03 4.71 1.55
C ARG A 194 12.87 4.92 2.52
N VAL A 195 13.01 4.37 3.71
CA VAL A 195 12.11 4.60 4.84
C VAL A 195 12.80 5.57 5.78
N LEU A 196 12.22 6.75 5.93
CA LEU A 196 12.76 7.83 6.76
C LEU A 196 11.82 8.06 7.95
N PRO A 197 12.08 7.43 9.12
CA PRO A 197 11.31 7.66 10.33
C PRO A 197 11.32 9.14 10.73
N VAL A 198 10.14 9.71 11.00
CA VAL A 198 9.94 11.11 11.37
C VAL A 198 9.58 11.23 12.85
N SER A 199 8.57 10.46 13.31
CA SER A 199 8.09 10.44 14.69
C SER A 199 7.40 9.12 15.02
N GLY A 200 7.01 8.90 16.28
CA GLY A 200 6.38 7.66 16.71
C GLY A 200 7.39 6.54 17.00
N TYR A 201 8.59 6.87 17.39
CA TYR A 201 9.64 5.90 17.71
C TYR A 201 10.51 6.35 18.89
N ARG A 202 11.30 5.43 19.44
CA ARG A 202 12.32 5.77 20.44
C ARG A 202 13.61 6.19 19.75
N GLU A 203 14.16 7.32 20.15
CA GLU A 203 15.46 7.78 19.72
C GLU A 203 16.57 6.80 20.13
N GLY A 204 17.67 6.73 19.38
CA GLY A 204 18.78 5.83 19.66
C GLY A 204 18.53 4.34 19.38
N ARG A 205 17.30 3.92 19.01
CA ARG A 205 17.06 2.52 18.64
C ARG A 205 17.84 2.12 17.39
N SER A 206 18.61 1.05 17.51
CA SER A 206 19.44 0.53 16.42
C SER A 206 18.63 0.15 15.14
N THR A 207 17.34 -0.16 15.29
CA THR A 207 16.44 -0.41 14.13
C THR A 207 16.14 0.88 13.38
N ILE A 208 15.91 1.98 14.09
CA ILE A 208 15.65 3.30 13.48
C ILE A 208 16.90 3.79 12.75
N THR A 209 18.07 3.70 13.38
CA THR A 209 19.35 4.03 12.74
C THR A 209 19.58 3.19 11.50
N PHE A 210 19.32 1.88 11.58
CA PHE A 210 19.47 0.98 10.43
C PHE A 210 18.53 1.37 9.28
N LEU A 211 17.24 1.62 9.55
CA LEU A 211 16.27 2.04 8.53
C LEU A 211 16.69 3.34 7.84
N ARG A 212 17.19 4.29 8.60
CA ARG A 212 17.58 5.61 8.10
C ARG A 212 18.85 5.57 7.26
N GLU A 213 19.85 4.79 7.67
CA GLU A 213 21.21 4.89 7.15
C GLU A 213 21.64 3.68 6.30
N LYS A 214 21.16 2.48 6.62
CA LYS A 214 21.73 1.22 6.10
C LYS A 214 20.74 0.36 5.34
N ALA A 215 19.43 0.52 5.54
CA ALA A 215 18.45 -0.30 4.87
C ALA A 215 18.50 -0.06 3.34
N ARG A 216 18.73 -1.14 2.60
CA ARG A 216 18.65 -1.16 1.14
C ARG A 216 17.38 -1.88 0.76
N ILE A 217 16.47 -1.19 0.10
CA ILE A 217 15.19 -1.75 -0.30
C ILE A 217 15.03 -1.47 -1.80
N LEU A 218 14.84 -2.54 -2.56
CA LEU A 218 14.44 -2.50 -3.96
C LEU A 218 13.03 -3.07 -4.07
N VAL A 219 12.18 -2.42 -4.83
CA VAL A 219 10.83 -2.91 -5.11
C VAL A 219 10.59 -2.83 -6.61
N ALA A 220 10.22 -3.95 -7.18
CA ALA A 220 9.87 -4.09 -8.57
C ALA A 220 8.35 -4.04 -8.74
N PHE A 221 7.91 -3.30 -9.73
CA PHE A 221 6.49 -3.10 -10.04
C PHE A 221 6.18 -3.59 -11.45
N THR A 222 4.93 -4.03 -11.62
CA THR A 222 4.35 -4.35 -12.91
C THR A 222 2.98 -3.69 -13.06
N PRO A 223 2.52 -3.39 -14.29
CA PRO A 223 1.16 -2.91 -14.51
C PRO A 223 0.12 -3.87 -13.94
N LEU A 224 -0.94 -3.32 -13.37
CA LEU A 224 -2.08 -4.05 -12.85
C LEU A 224 -3.34 -3.59 -13.59
N GLY A 225 -3.86 -4.43 -14.48
CA GLY A 225 -5.00 -4.08 -15.34
C GLY A 225 -4.69 -2.99 -16.38
N ALA A 226 -5.74 -2.37 -16.91
CA ALA A 226 -5.65 -1.44 -18.05
C ALA A 226 -5.50 0.04 -17.67
N LYS A 227 -5.50 0.41 -16.39
CA LYS A 227 -5.72 1.80 -15.94
C LYS A 227 -4.53 2.46 -15.22
N GLY A 228 -3.31 2.17 -15.61
CA GLY A 228 -2.13 2.85 -15.03
C GLY A 228 -1.83 2.48 -13.58
N HIS A 229 -2.49 1.47 -13.03
CA HIS A 229 -2.14 0.94 -11.72
C HIS A 229 -0.90 0.06 -11.82
N HIS A 230 -0.02 0.19 -10.85
CA HIS A 230 1.16 -0.66 -10.73
C HIS A 230 1.14 -1.35 -9.36
N THR A 231 1.48 -2.63 -9.37
CA THR A 231 1.55 -3.42 -8.14
C THR A 231 2.98 -3.89 -7.90
N PRO A 232 3.45 -3.91 -6.65
CA PRO A 232 4.72 -4.53 -6.32
C PRO A 232 4.63 -6.04 -6.58
N VAL A 233 5.61 -6.60 -7.29
CA VAL A 233 5.69 -8.05 -7.58
C VAL A 233 6.92 -8.67 -6.99
N GLU A 234 7.94 -7.90 -6.68
CA GLU A 234 9.14 -8.39 -6.04
C GLU A 234 9.75 -7.30 -5.16
N ALA A 235 10.32 -7.69 -4.02
CA ALA A 235 11.08 -6.79 -3.19
C ALA A 235 12.31 -7.49 -2.59
N LEU A 236 13.43 -6.77 -2.58
CA LEU A 236 14.65 -7.13 -1.89
C LEU A 236 14.84 -6.17 -0.72
N ILE A 237 14.72 -6.67 0.50
CA ILE A 237 14.74 -5.86 1.72
C ILE A 237 15.96 -6.24 2.53
N GLY A 238 16.98 -5.36 2.52
CA GLY A 238 18.16 -5.52 3.35
C GLY A 238 17.79 -5.39 4.82
N THR A 239 18.16 -6.39 5.62
CA THR A 239 17.99 -6.40 7.08
C THR A 239 19.35 -6.56 7.77
N LYS A 240 19.38 -6.47 9.09
CA LYS A 240 20.63 -6.67 9.86
C LYS A 240 21.20 -8.08 9.75
N ILE A 241 20.37 -9.06 9.41
CA ILE A 241 20.76 -10.48 9.36
C ILE A 241 20.85 -11.03 7.93
N GLY A 242 20.49 -10.25 6.91
CA GLY A 242 20.52 -10.66 5.51
C GLY A 242 19.45 -9.97 4.69
N THR A 243 19.31 -10.36 3.44
CA THR A 243 18.29 -9.81 2.55
C THR A 243 17.04 -10.70 2.56
N VAL A 244 15.92 -10.11 2.91
CA VAL A 244 14.61 -10.73 2.74
C VAL A 244 14.19 -10.53 1.28
N HIS A 245 13.88 -11.63 0.61
CA HIS A 245 13.33 -11.65 -0.73
C HIS A 245 11.82 -11.89 -0.63
N VAL A 246 11.04 -10.99 -1.20
CA VAL A 246 9.59 -11.11 -1.32
C VAL A 246 9.24 -11.26 -2.79
N SER A 247 8.51 -12.29 -3.15
CA SER A 247 7.99 -12.50 -4.51
C SER A 247 6.48 -12.58 -4.50
N GLY A 248 5.83 -11.85 -5.40
CA GLY A 248 4.40 -11.79 -5.58
C GLY A 248 3.98 -12.35 -6.93
N GLN A 249 2.89 -13.09 -6.96
CA GLN A 249 2.32 -13.63 -8.19
C GLN A 249 0.79 -13.52 -8.18
N PRO A 250 0.17 -13.29 -9.35
CA PRO A 250 -1.29 -13.32 -9.47
C PRO A 250 -1.83 -14.70 -9.07
N VAL A 251 -3.02 -14.67 -8.47
CA VAL A 251 -3.80 -15.88 -8.14
C VAL A 251 -5.14 -15.75 -8.85
N ASN A 252 -5.48 -16.72 -9.66
CA ASN A 252 -6.76 -16.80 -10.38
C ASN A 252 -7.91 -17.16 -9.44
#